data_e57b1fa1d7da4e8687230a65e8288563
#
_entry.id   e57b1fa1d7da4e8687230a65e8288563
#
_cell.length_a   1.000
_cell.length_b   1.000
_cell.length_c   1.000
_cell.angle_alpha   90.00
_cell.angle_beta   90.00
_cell.angle_gamma   90.00
#
_symmetry.space_group_name_H-M   'P 1'
#
loop_
_entity.id
_entity.type
_entity.pdbx_description
1 polymer ?
#
loop_
_entity_poly.entity_id
_entity_poly.type
_entity_poly.pdbx_seq_one_letter_code
_entity_poly.pdbx_strand_id
1 'polypeptide(L)'
;MIGAGLSGSAVAHSLALRGWSVTVLDQAEGVGAGASGLPAGLAAPHVSPDDNVLSRITRAGVKATLERAQALLHSGTDWALTGVLEHNLAGKRRLPSDSCDHHSTPASAAAVAAAGLPPDTPALWHAQAGWIRPRQLVAAQLQTPGVQVRWGQQVKGIERVGAEWVVTDAQGQILAQSPWLVVASAFDSLALLRPL
;
A
#
# COMPACT_ATOMS: atom_id res chain seq x y z
N MET A 1 -13.03 4.87 9.64
CA MET A 1 -11.68 4.34 9.31
C MET A 1 -10.64 5.30 9.87
N ILE A 2 -9.53 4.79 10.39
CA ILE A 2 -8.42 5.56 10.94
C ILE A 2 -7.20 5.39 10.03
N GLY A 3 -6.69 6.50 9.49
CA GLY A 3 -5.55 6.57 8.57
C GLY A 3 -5.94 6.70 7.11
N ALA A 4 -5.43 7.76 6.45
CA ALA A 4 -5.64 8.11 5.04
C ALA A 4 -4.40 7.83 4.16
N GLY A 5 -3.49 6.96 4.61
CA GLY A 5 -2.35 6.51 3.81
C GLY A 5 -2.75 5.53 2.70
N LEU A 6 -1.75 4.91 2.04
CA LEU A 6 -1.98 3.94 0.94
C LEU A 6 -2.98 2.84 1.31
N SER A 7 -2.83 2.23 2.49
CA SER A 7 -3.71 1.15 2.94
C SER A 7 -5.13 1.65 3.22
N GLY A 8 -5.28 2.74 3.97
CA GLY A 8 -6.58 3.30 4.31
C GLY A 8 -7.33 3.80 3.08
N SER A 9 -6.69 4.57 2.21
CA SER A 9 -7.33 5.04 0.98
C SER A 9 -7.76 3.88 0.06
N ALA A 10 -6.95 2.82 -0.02
CA ALA A 10 -7.27 1.64 -0.82
C ALA A 10 -8.51 0.89 -0.29
N VAL A 11 -8.62 0.75 1.03
CA VAL A 11 -9.80 0.13 1.66
C VAL A 11 -11.02 1.05 1.53
N ALA A 12 -10.87 2.36 1.78
CA ALA A 12 -11.96 3.33 1.63
C ALA A 12 -12.55 3.31 0.21
N HIS A 13 -11.69 3.40 -0.81
CA HIS A 13 -12.08 3.29 -2.20
C HIS A 13 -12.81 1.98 -2.50
N SER A 14 -12.26 0.85 -2.04
CA SER A 14 -12.85 -0.47 -2.29
C SER A 14 -14.21 -0.66 -1.62
N LEU A 15 -14.42 -0.11 -0.43
CA LEU A 15 -15.69 -0.12 0.28
C LEU A 15 -16.71 0.79 -0.41
N ALA A 16 -16.30 2.01 -0.78
CA ALA A 16 -17.18 2.97 -1.45
C ALA A 16 -17.68 2.44 -2.81
N LEU A 17 -16.82 1.78 -3.60
CA LEU A 17 -17.25 1.10 -4.84
C LEU A 17 -18.27 -0.03 -4.60
N ARG A 18 -18.39 -0.52 -3.37
CA ARG A 18 -19.40 -1.52 -2.95
C ARG A 18 -20.61 -0.90 -2.28
N GLY A 19 -20.78 0.42 -2.36
CA GLY A 19 -21.93 1.15 -1.83
C GLY A 19 -21.83 1.52 -0.35
N TRP A 20 -20.65 1.39 0.28
CA TRP A 20 -20.48 1.83 1.66
C TRP A 20 -20.20 3.33 1.74
N SER A 21 -20.76 3.99 2.74
CA SER A 21 -20.33 5.33 3.14
C SER A 21 -19.15 5.19 4.11
N VAL A 22 -18.01 5.81 3.77
CA VAL A 22 -16.77 5.67 4.52
C VAL A 22 -16.31 7.03 5.04
N THR A 23 -16.25 7.20 6.36
CA THR A 23 -15.57 8.34 6.99
C THR A 23 -14.13 7.93 7.32
N VAL A 24 -13.17 8.68 6.80
CA VAL A 24 -11.73 8.50 7.07
C VAL A 24 -11.26 9.63 7.98
N LEU A 25 -10.65 9.29 9.11
CA LEU A 25 -10.01 10.21 10.04
C LEU A 25 -8.49 10.11 9.87
N ASP A 26 -7.82 11.24 9.69
CA ASP A 26 -6.36 11.29 9.65
C ASP A 26 -5.84 12.50 10.42
N GLN A 27 -4.75 12.30 11.16
CA GLN A 27 -4.12 13.36 11.98
C GLN A 27 -3.39 14.41 11.15
N ALA A 28 -3.04 14.11 9.90
CA ALA A 28 -2.39 15.04 9.00
C ALA A 28 -3.37 16.11 8.48
N GLU A 29 -2.84 17.21 8.00
CA GLU A 29 -3.61 18.29 7.38
C GLU A 29 -3.97 18.03 5.92
N GLY A 30 -3.49 16.90 5.34
CA GLY A 30 -3.75 16.56 3.95
C GLY A 30 -3.05 15.31 3.46
N VAL A 31 -3.24 15.03 2.17
CA VAL A 31 -2.72 13.84 1.50
C VAL A 31 -1.19 13.82 1.47
N GLY A 32 -0.62 12.64 1.74
CA GLY A 32 0.81 12.40 1.54
C GLY A 32 1.68 12.75 2.72
N ALA A 33 1.14 12.71 3.92
CA ALA A 33 1.93 12.65 5.14
C ALA A 33 2.52 11.25 5.35
N GLY A 34 3.59 11.16 6.11
CA GLY A 34 4.28 9.91 6.41
C GLY A 34 4.82 9.19 5.17
N ALA A 35 4.84 7.86 5.20
CA ALA A 35 5.41 7.02 4.13
C ALA A 35 4.70 7.16 2.78
N SER A 36 3.43 7.56 2.76
CA SER A 36 2.68 7.80 1.52
C SER A 36 3.02 9.13 0.83
N GLY A 37 3.89 9.94 1.43
CA GLY A 37 4.36 11.21 0.87
C GLY A 37 5.64 11.10 0.03
N LEU A 38 6.20 9.91 -0.14
CA LEU A 38 7.38 9.69 -0.98
C LEU A 38 7.12 10.14 -2.43
N PRO A 39 8.12 10.73 -3.10
CA PRO A 39 7.97 11.18 -4.49
C PRO A 39 7.69 10.02 -5.46
N ALA A 40 8.23 8.83 -5.19
CA ALA A 40 7.95 7.60 -5.91
C ALA A 40 8.09 6.39 -4.97
N GLY A 41 7.32 5.35 -5.24
CA GLY A 41 7.41 4.06 -4.58
C GLY A 41 7.50 2.94 -5.62
N LEU A 42 8.13 1.83 -5.25
CA LEU A 42 8.17 0.63 -6.08
C LEU A 42 6.94 -0.24 -5.82
N ALA A 43 6.32 -0.68 -6.89
CA ALA A 43 5.31 -1.74 -6.89
C ALA A 43 5.97 -3.01 -7.42
N ALA A 44 6.63 -3.75 -6.53
CA ALA A 44 7.35 -4.99 -6.85
C ALA A 44 6.97 -6.09 -5.85
N PRO A 45 6.85 -7.37 -6.28
CA PRO A 45 6.48 -8.46 -5.40
C PRO A 45 7.68 -8.88 -4.53
N HIS A 46 7.40 -9.38 -3.33
CA HIS A 46 8.37 -10.21 -2.64
C HIS A 46 8.42 -11.60 -3.26
N VAL A 47 9.61 -12.15 -3.40
CA VAL A 47 9.81 -13.47 -3.98
C VAL A 47 10.56 -14.37 -3.00
N SER A 48 10.03 -15.56 -2.75
CA SER A 48 10.68 -16.61 -1.95
C SER A 48 10.71 -17.93 -2.72
N PRO A 49 11.72 -18.79 -2.50
CA PRO A 49 11.86 -20.07 -3.19
C PRO A 49 10.67 -21.03 -2.97
N ASP A 50 10.03 -20.92 -1.79
CA ASP A 50 8.94 -21.78 -1.34
C ASP A 50 7.54 -21.20 -1.64
N ASP A 51 7.48 -20.09 -2.38
CA ASP A 51 6.23 -19.37 -2.67
C ASP A 51 5.34 -19.17 -1.43
N ASN A 52 5.93 -18.72 -0.36
CA ASN A 52 5.24 -18.54 0.91
C ASN A 52 4.07 -17.54 0.82
N VAL A 53 3.30 -17.45 1.90
CA VAL A 53 2.11 -16.58 1.98
C VAL A 53 2.45 -15.13 1.65
N LEU A 54 3.61 -14.62 2.10
CA LEU A 54 4.03 -13.26 1.82
C LEU A 54 4.25 -13.03 0.32
N SER A 55 4.91 -13.96 -0.39
CA SER A 55 5.13 -13.90 -1.83
C SER A 55 3.79 -13.84 -2.58
N ARG A 56 2.84 -14.69 -2.23
CA ARG A 56 1.50 -14.73 -2.85
C ARG A 56 0.70 -13.46 -2.59
N ILE A 57 0.70 -12.96 -1.35
CA ILE A 57 -0.02 -11.72 -0.99
C ILE A 57 0.60 -10.52 -1.70
N THR A 58 1.92 -10.40 -1.75
CA THR A 58 2.57 -9.26 -2.39
C THR A 58 2.38 -9.25 -3.89
N ARG A 59 2.40 -10.41 -4.58
CA ARG A 59 2.06 -10.49 -6.01
C ARG A 59 0.62 -10.02 -6.27
N ALA A 60 -0.34 -10.51 -5.50
CA ALA A 60 -1.73 -10.07 -5.61
C ALA A 60 -1.86 -8.56 -5.32
N GLY A 61 -1.13 -8.05 -4.32
CA GLY A 61 -1.10 -6.63 -3.97
C GLY A 61 -0.51 -5.76 -5.07
N VAL A 62 0.59 -6.18 -5.71
CA VAL A 62 1.20 -5.47 -6.84
C VAL A 62 0.21 -5.41 -8.01
N LYS A 63 -0.38 -6.55 -8.40
CA LYS A 63 -1.39 -6.59 -9.46
C LYS A 63 -2.55 -5.62 -9.18
N ALA A 64 -3.16 -5.71 -8.00
CA ALA A 64 -4.27 -4.84 -7.61
C ALA A 64 -3.88 -3.36 -7.58
N THR A 65 -2.64 -3.04 -7.16
CA THR A 65 -2.12 -1.67 -7.14
C THR A 65 -1.95 -1.11 -8.55
N LEU A 66 -1.38 -1.88 -9.47
CA LEU A 66 -1.15 -1.45 -10.85
C LEU A 66 -2.46 -1.33 -11.64
N GLU A 67 -3.41 -2.27 -11.46
CA GLU A 67 -4.76 -2.15 -12.03
C GLU A 67 -5.48 -0.88 -11.56
N ARG A 68 -5.34 -0.56 -10.29
CA ARG A 68 -5.91 0.67 -9.71
C ARG A 68 -5.21 1.92 -10.21
N ALA A 69 -3.88 1.89 -10.33
CA ALA A 69 -3.13 2.99 -10.93
C ALA A 69 -3.55 3.23 -12.39
N GLN A 70 -3.72 2.17 -13.16
CA GLN A 70 -4.21 2.25 -14.53
C GLN A 70 -5.61 2.87 -14.63
N ALA A 71 -6.48 2.58 -13.69
CA ALA A 71 -7.86 3.10 -13.68
C ALA A 71 -7.96 4.56 -13.20
N LEU A 72 -7.05 5.02 -12.34
CA LEU A 72 -7.18 6.28 -11.62
C LEU A 72 -6.11 7.33 -11.96
N LEU A 73 -4.99 6.94 -12.57
CA LEU A 73 -3.80 7.78 -12.71
C LEU A 73 -3.30 7.85 -14.16
N HIS A 74 -2.48 8.86 -14.44
CA HIS A 74 -1.87 9.05 -15.75
C HIS A 74 -0.57 8.24 -15.89
N SER A 75 -0.57 7.30 -16.85
CA SER A 75 0.63 6.52 -17.18
C SER A 75 1.77 7.42 -17.68
N GLY A 76 2.99 7.09 -17.29
CA GLY A 76 4.19 7.87 -17.61
C GLY A 76 4.44 9.07 -16.72
N THR A 77 3.39 9.61 -16.07
CA THR A 77 3.49 10.76 -15.17
C THR A 77 3.37 10.36 -13.70
N ASP A 78 2.35 9.57 -13.37
CA ASP A 78 2.04 9.20 -11.99
C ASP A 78 2.44 7.76 -11.66
N TRP A 79 2.57 6.92 -12.66
CA TRP A 79 3.02 5.55 -12.56
C TRP A 79 3.51 5.03 -13.92
N ALA A 80 4.31 3.96 -13.91
CA ALA A 80 4.63 3.21 -15.12
C ALA A 80 4.99 1.75 -14.81
N LEU A 81 4.61 0.86 -15.73
CA LEU A 81 5.02 -0.53 -15.75
C LEU A 81 6.38 -0.62 -16.45
N THR A 82 7.46 -0.42 -15.70
CA THR A 82 8.83 -0.35 -16.23
C THR A 82 9.61 -1.64 -16.07
N GLY A 83 9.04 -2.63 -15.38
CA GLY A 83 9.83 -3.68 -14.76
C GLY A 83 10.66 -3.15 -13.57
N VAL A 84 11.12 -4.06 -12.74
CA VAL A 84 12.01 -3.76 -11.61
C VAL A 84 13.10 -4.81 -11.53
N LEU A 85 14.34 -4.36 -11.41
CA LEU A 85 15.49 -5.22 -11.15
C LEU A 85 15.74 -5.25 -9.65
N GLU A 86 15.67 -6.46 -9.06
CA GLU A 86 16.02 -6.72 -7.67
C GLU A 86 17.40 -7.41 -7.61
N HIS A 87 18.35 -6.84 -6.88
CA HIS A 87 19.61 -7.50 -6.59
C HIS A 87 19.84 -7.63 -5.09
N ASN A 88 20.57 -8.67 -4.69
CA ASN A 88 20.88 -8.92 -3.29
C ASN A 88 22.38 -8.73 -3.05
N LEU A 89 22.72 -7.77 -2.18
CA LEU A 89 24.12 -7.50 -1.78
C LEU A 89 24.82 -8.71 -1.13
N ALA A 90 24.07 -9.63 -0.53
CA ALA A 90 24.60 -10.87 0.05
C ALA A 90 24.88 -11.97 -0.99
N GLY A 91 24.70 -11.70 -2.29
CA GLY A 91 25.02 -12.61 -3.38
C GLY A 91 24.13 -13.86 -3.51
N LYS A 92 23.05 -13.97 -2.73
CA LYS A 92 22.15 -15.11 -2.80
C LYS A 92 20.99 -14.82 -3.77
N ARG A 93 20.88 -15.62 -4.82
CA ARG A 93 19.67 -15.64 -5.66
C ARG A 93 18.53 -16.29 -4.88
N ARG A 94 17.41 -15.60 -4.74
CA ARG A 94 16.15 -16.19 -4.34
C ARG A 94 15.32 -16.36 -5.60
N LEU A 95 15.50 -17.49 -6.27
CA LEU A 95 14.64 -17.83 -7.40
C LEU A 95 13.28 -18.31 -6.88
N PRO A 96 12.18 -17.93 -7.53
CA PRO A 96 10.90 -18.57 -7.29
C PRO A 96 11.03 -20.06 -7.59
N SER A 97 10.24 -20.89 -6.92
CA SER A 97 10.05 -22.29 -7.32
C SER A 97 9.45 -22.33 -8.74
N ASP A 98 9.62 -23.44 -9.46
CA ASP A 98 9.10 -23.64 -10.82
C ASP A 98 7.59 -23.45 -10.94
N SER A 99 6.87 -23.45 -9.82
CA SER A 99 5.41 -23.21 -9.71
C SER A 99 5.03 -21.74 -9.61
N CYS A 100 6.01 -20.84 -9.44
CA CYS A 100 5.73 -19.40 -9.36
C CYS A 100 5.58 -18.82 -10.75
N ASP A 101 4.53 -18.00 -10.91
CA ASP A 101 4.27 -17.22 -12.11
C ASP A 101 5.54 -16.68 -12.74
N HIS A 102 5.66 -16.79 -14.06
CA HIS A 102 6.78 -16.29 -14.87
C HIS A 102 7.00 -14.75 -14.79
N HIS A 103 6.45 -14.11 -13.77
CA HIS A 103 6.54 -12.66 -13.55
C HIS A 103 7.89 -12.22 -12.98
N SER A 104 8.61 -13.17 -12.37
CA SER A 104 9.94 -12.93 -11.78
C SER A 104 10.92 -13.97 -12.34
N THR A 105 11.91 -13.51 -13.08
CA THR A 105 12.90 -14.35 -13.76
C THR A 105 14.33 -13.91 -13.39
N PRO A 106 15.36 -14.74 -13.61
CA PRO A 106 16.73 -14.25 -13.56
C PRO A 106 16.90 -13.06 -14.50
N ALA A 107 17.53 -11.99 -14.01
CA ALA A 107 17.78 -10.81 -14.84
C ALA A 107 18.74 -11.14 -15.97
N SER A 108 18.50 -10.58 -17.17
CA SER A 108 19.43 -10.70 -18.28
C SER A 108 20.71 -9.89 -18.04
N ALA A 109 21.81 -10.29 -18.68
CA ALA A 109 23.06 -9.53 -18.62
C ALA A 109 22.87 -8.07 -19.08
N ALA A 110 21.99 -7.83 -20.06
CA ALA A 110 21.67 -6.49 -20.53
C ALA A 110 20.97 -5.66 -19.45
N ALA A 111 20.02 -6.24 -18.69
CA ALA A 111 19.34 -5.56 -17.60
C ALA A 111 20.31 -5.24 -16.44
N VAL A 112 21.21 -6.17 -16.10
CA VAL A 112 22.26 -5.96 -15.09
C VAL A 112 23.19 -4.82 -15.51
N ALA A 113 23.64 -4.81 -16.75
CA ALA A 113 24.51 -3.76 -17.29
C ALA A 113 23.79 -2.38 -17.33
N ALA A 114 22.53 -2.34 -17.75
CA ALA A 114 21.71 -1.12 -17.75
C ALA A 114 21.52 -0.52 -16.37
N ALA A 115 21.52 -1.35 -15.32
CA ALA A 115 21.48 -0.92 -13.92
C ALA A 115 22.85 -0.47 -13.38
N GLY A 116 23.91 -0.50 -14.19
CA GLY A 116 25.28 -0.14 -13.75
C GLY A 116 25.90 -1.14 -12.76
N LEU A 117 25.40 -2.37 -12.72
CA LEU A 117 25.88 -3.42 -11.83
C LEU A 117 27.00 -4.26 -12.49
N PRO A 118 27.91 -4.86 -11.70
CA PRO A 118 28.88 -5.83 -12.22
C PRO A 118 28.19 -6.97 -12.97
N PRO A 119 28.81 -7.49 -14.08
CA PRO A 119 28.18 -8.47 -14.96
C PRO A 119 27.66 -9.74 -14.26
N ASP A 120 28.34 -10.18 -13.21
CA ASP A 120 28.01 -11.40 -12.47
C ASP A 120 27.09 -11.16 -11.27
N THR A 121 26.52 -9.96 -11.15
CA THR A 121 25.60 -9.64 -10.05
C THR A 121 24.35 -10.51 -10.11
N PRO A 122 24.08 -11.33 -9.08
CA PRO A 122 22.83 -12.10 -9.02
C PRO A 122 21.64 -11.16 -8.88
N ALA A 123 20.76 -11.16 -9.87
CA ALA A 123 19.58 -10.29 -9.88
C ALA A 123 18.36 -10.99 -10.44
N LEU A 124 17.18 -10.53 -9.99
CA LEU A 124 15.88 -10.91 -10.52
C LEU A 124 15.29 -9.75 -11.32
N TRP A 125 14.54 -10.10 -12.35
CA TRP A 125 13.75 -9.18 -13.14
C TRP A 125 12.26 -9.44 -12.89
N HIS A 126 11.55 -8.43 -12.40
CA HIS A 126 10.11 -8.47 -12.18
C HIS A 126 9.41 -7.73 -13.32
N ALA A 127 9.01 -8.47 -14.37
CA ALA A 127 8.46 -7.87 -15.59
C ALA A 127 7.15 -7.09 -15.37
N GLN A 128 6.34 -7.53 -14.41
CA GLN A 128 5.04 -6.89 -14.08
C GLN A 128 5.14 -6.00 -12.83
N ALA A 129 6.30 -5.42 -12.61
CA ALA A 129 6.54 -4.44 -11.56
C ALA A 129 6.78 -3.06 -12.17
N GLY A 130 6.73 -2.03 -11.34
CA GLY A 130 6.93 -0.68 -11.80
C GLY A 130 7.05 0.32 -10.66
N TRP A 131 6.89 1.58 -10.98
CA TRP A 131 6.89 2.66 -10.01
C TRP A 131 5.54 3.39 -10.01
N ILE A 132 5.24 4.04 -8.90
CA ILE A 132 4.03 4.81 -8.71
C ILE A 132 4.33 6.01 -7.81
N ARG A 133 3.62 7.10 -7.99
CA ARG A 133 3.57 8.22 -7.04
C ARG A 133 2.51 7.95 -5.98
N PRO A 134 2.90 7.55 -4.75
CA PRO A 134 1.93 7.09 -3.75
C PRO A 134 0.92 8.19 -3.40
N ARG A 135 1.38 9.43 -3.30
CA ARG A 135 0.53 10.58 -2.99
C ARG A 135 -0.61 10.76 -4.01
N GLN A 136 -0.33 10.58 -5.30
CA GLN A 136 -1.34 10.69 -6.35
C GLN A 136 -2.37 9.57 -6.26
N LEU A 137 -1.93 8.34 -6.00
CA LEU A 137 -2.83 7.21 -5.81
C LEU A 137 -3.74 7.41 -4.60
N VAL A 138 -3.19 7.84 -3.46
CA VAL A 138 -3.98 8.14 -2.26
C VAL A 138 -5.00 9.22 -2.56
N ALA A 139 -4.60 10.33 -3.20
CA ALA A 139 -5.51 11.42 -3.56
C ALA A 139 -6.67 10.94 -4.43
N ALA A 140 -6.38 10.20 -5.49
CA ALA A 140 -7.39 9.68 -6.40
C ALA A 140 -8.36 8.70 -5.73
N GLN A 141 -7.86 7.82 -4.86
CA GLN A 141 -8.69 6.87 -4.12
C GLN A 141 -9.62 7.57 -3.12
N LEU A 142 -9.16 8.62 -2.44
CA LEU A 142 -9.96 9.35 -1.47
C LEU A 142 -11.03 10.24 -2.13
N GLN A 143 -10.92 10.53 -3.43
CA GLN A 143 -11.94 11.26 -4.20
C GLN A 143 -13.11 10.37 -4.65
N THR A 144 -13.09 9.07 -4.34
CA THR A 144 -14.18 8.16 -4.69
C THR A 144 -15.49 8.59 -4.05
N PRO A 145 -16.60 8.70 -4.80
CA PRO A 145 -17.91 8.99 -4.23
C PRO A 145 -18.26 8.03 -3.08
N GLY A 146 -18.72 8.58 -1.97
CA GLY A 146 -18.98 7.81 -0.75
C GLY A 146 -17.83 7.80 0.26
N VAL A 147 -16.68 8.35 -0.08
CA VAL A 147 -15.56 8.58 0.85
C VAL A 147 -15.57 10.02 1.33
N GLN A 148 -15.58 10.21 2.64
CA GLN A 148 -15.44 11.51 3.29
C GLN A 148 -14.20 11.50 4.18
N VAL A 149 -13.27 12.43 3.95
CA VAL A 149 -12.05 12.55 4.76
C VAL A 149 -12.16 13.73 5.71
N ARG A 150 -11.76 13.49 6.95
CA ARG A 150 -11.66 14.51 8.00
C ARG A 150 -10.20 14.59 8.44
N TRP A 151 -9.52 15.63 7.99
CA TRP A 151 -8.14 15.92 8.30
C TRP A 151 -7.97 16.55 9.68
N GLY A 152 -6.74 16.56 10.21
CA GLY A 152 -6.44 17.10 11.53
C GLY A 152 -7.08 16.33 12.69
N GLN A 153 -7.52 15.09 12.46
CA GLN A 153 -8.24 14.28 13.46
C GLN A 153 -7.32 13.22 14.06
N GLN A 154 -6.69 13.54 15.17
CA GLN A 154 -5.83 12.60 15.88
C GLN A 154 -6.66 11.69 16.78
N VAL A 155 -6.85 10.44 16.39
CA VAL A 155 -7.50 9.42 17.22
C VAL A 155 -6.54 8.94 18.30
N LYS A 156 -7.00 8.88 19.55
CA LYS A 156 -6.25 8.40 20.72
C LYS A 156 -6.93 7.25 21.45
N GLY A 157 -8.26 7.15 21.34
CA GLY A 157 -9.04 6.08 21.97
C GLY A 157 -9.92 5.36 20.96
N ILE A 158 -10.06 4.05 21.19
CA ILE A 158 -10.98 3.18 20.48
C ILE A 158 -11.66 2.33 21.55
N GLU A 159 -12.98 2.30 21.56
CA GLU A 159 -13.74 1.42 22.44
C GLU A 159 -14.96 0.85 21.74
N ARG A 160 -15.48 -0.25 22.23
CA ARG A 160 -16.75 -0.80 21.77
C ARG A 160 -17.85 -0.52 22.76
N VAL A 161 -18.84 0.25 22.32
CA VAL A 161 -20.02 0.60 23.15
C VAL A 161 -21.24 -0.05 22.49
N GLY A 162 -21.72 -1.13 23.10
CA GLY A 162 -22.79 -1.92 22.52
C GLY A 162 -22.42 -2.54 21.17
N ALA A 163 -23.17 -2.19 20.13
CA ALA A 163 -22.94 -2.68 18.77
C ALA A 163 -21.98 -1.80 17.95
N GLU A 164 -21.54 -0.67 18.49
CA GLU A 164 -20.78 0.33 17.75
C GLU A 164 -19.35 0.52 18.28
N TRP A 165 -18.47 0.91 17.39
CA TRP A 165 -17.15 1.40 17.70
C TRP A 165 -17.20 2.91 17.86
N VAL A 166 -16.67 3.39 18.99
CA VAL A 166 -16.51 4.82 19.29
C VAL A 166 -15.03 5.14 19.22
N VAL A 167 -14.68 6.19 18.51
CA VAL A 167 -13.31 6.69 18.40
C VAL A 167 -13.20 8.10 18.96
N THR A 168 -12.18 8.35 19.79
CA THR A 168 -12.03 9.60 20.54
C THR A 168 -10.66 10.22 20.33
N ASP A 169 -10.56 11.52 20.56
CA ASP A 169 -9.30 12.28 20.66
C ASP A 169 -8.66 12.16 22.06
N ALA A 170 -7.60 12.94 22.31
CA ALA A 170 -6.89 12.96 23.58
C ALA A 170 -7.70 13.59 24.75
N GLN A 171 -8.73 14.38 24.43
CA GLN A 171 -9.62 15.01 25.38
C GLN A 171 -10.87 14.17 25.68
N GLY A 172 -10.96 12.98 25.04
CA GLY A 172 -12.14 12.11 25.17
C GLY A 172 -13.34 12.56 24.31
N GLN A 173 -13.14 13.54 23.42
CA GLN A 173 -14.21 13.96 22.50
C GLN A 173 -14.43 12.89 21.44
N ILE A 174 -15.69 12.54 21.18
CA ILE A 174 -16.06 11.56 20.16
C ILE A 174 -15.82 12.17 18.77
N LEU A 175 -14.92 11.55 18.01
CA LEU A 175 -14.62 11.93 16.63
C LEU A 175 -15.55 11.22 15.63
N ALA A 176 -15.88 9.97 15.88
CA ALA A 176 -16.80 9.19 15.06
C ALA A 176 -17.35 7.99 15.84
N GLN A 177 -18.50 7.48 15.36
CA GLN A 177 -19.14 6.28 15.85
C GLN A 177 -19.69 5.46 14.67
N SER A 178 -19.51 4.13 14.68
CA SER A 178 -19.89 3.26 13.57
C SER A 178 -19.90 1.78 13.98
N PRO A 179 -20.79 0.95 13.42
CA PRO A 179 -20.77 -0.49 13.66
C PRO A 179 -19.48 -1.19 13.13
N TRP A 180 -18.78 -0.55 12.21
CA TRP A 180 -17.54 -1.09 11.62
C TRP A 180 -16.38 -0.12 11.77
N LEU A 181 -15.23 -0.63 12.16
CA LEU A 181 -14.01 0.14 12.29
C LEU A 181 -12.87 -0.54 11.51
N VAL A 182 -12.15 0.25 10.73
CA VAL A 182 -10.90 -0.15 10.10
C VAL A 182 -9.77 0.71 10.64
N VAL A 183 -8.72 0.08 11.15
CA VAL A 183 -7.51 0.75 11.63
C VAL A 183 -6.41 0.54 10.58
N ALA A 184 -5.98 1.62 9.94
CA ALA A 184 -4.99 1.67 8.87
C ALA A 184 -3.93 2.76 9.11
N SER A 185 -3.62 2.99 10.39
CA SER A 185 -2.69 4.03 10.87
C SER A 185 -1.23 3.55 10.97
N ALA A 186 -0.86 2.54 10.18
CA ALA A 186 0.48 1.98 10.11
C ALA A 186 1.04 1.62 11.51
N PHE A 187 2.19 2.19 11.89
CA PHE A 187 2.83 1.89 13.18
C PHE A 187 1.96 2.31 14.38
N ASP A 188 1.21 3.40 14.27
CA ASP A 188 0.32 3.90 15.34
C ASP A 188 -0.84 2.95 15.64
N SER A 189 -1.14 2.01 14.72
CA SER A 189 -2.16 0.97 14.95
C SER A 189 -1.88 0.12 16.19
N LEU A 190 -0.61 -0.13 16.50
CA LEU A 190 -0.22 -0.89 17.69
C LEU A 190 -0.64 -0.20 18.99
N ALA A 191 -0.45 1.12 19.07
CA ALA A 191 -0.82 1.89 20.25
C ALA A 191 -2.34 1.95 20.42
N LEU A 192 -3.10 2.07 19.33
CA LEU A 192 -4.55 2.12 19.34
C LEU A 192 -5.20 0.78 19.69
N LEU A 193 -4.62 -0.34 19.25
CA LEU A 193 -5.22 -1.68 19.43
C LEU A 193 -4.79 -2.37 20.72
N ARG A 194 -3.66 -1.97 21.34
CA ARG A 194 -3.15 -2.60 22.56
C ARG A 194 -4.11 -2.58 23.76
N PRO A 195 -4.94 -1.52 23.97
CA PRO A 195 -5.89 -1.48 25.08
C PRO A 195 -7.12 -2.37 24.91
N LEU A 196 -7.39 -2.90 23.70
CA LEU A 196 -8.53 -3.78 23.38
C LEU A 196 -8.22 -5.24 23.71
#